data_714176ab4a692c1b7f6284dca5cb433d
#
_entry.id   714176ab4a692c1b7f6284dca5cb433d
#
_cell.length_a   1.000
_cell.length_b   1.000
_cell.length_c   1.000
_cell.angle_alpha   90.00
_cell.angle_beta   90.00
_cell.angle_gamma   90.00
#
_symmetry.space_group_name_H-M   'P 1'
#
loop_
_entity.id
_entity.type
_entity.pdbx_description
1 polymer ?
#
loop_
_entity_poly.entity_id
_entity_poly.type
_entity_poly.pdbx_seq_one_letter_code
_entity_poly.pdbx_strand_id
1 'polypeptide(L)'
;MKFCYECGYKLEGFEKVCPECGTDLKNPKNTEYFVESIFNQFLEDMDQIKNNALDMLDEIDIEDAIDDFSKNSKKALNRDMDYINRARRKLEKSGDDQRVVYLCNKALLVDELNWEAYYLKGRALINLGRYDEAIDELINSLALNEENITAREYIAKAAYLKGDLDYAIKVCDSILNIDDKNYEAFKCKALVYFDLKDYFEADKFFNKANNISPVSGYIKDKWDFCREKLKEE
;
A
#
# COMPACT_ATOMS: atom_id res chain seq x y z
N MET A 1 -8.59 -36.79 22.15
CA MET A 1 -7.91 -38.08 22.25
C MET A 1 -7.56 -38.32 23.71
N LYS A 2 -7.71 -39.55 24.23
CA LYS A 2 -7.34 -39.84 25.61
C LYS A 2 -6.15 -40.82 25.56
N PHE A 3 -5.25 -40.71 26.50
CA PHE A 3 -4.07 -41.57 26.63
C PHE A 3 -3.98 -42.09 28.07
N CYS A 4 -3.40 -43.28 28.24
CA CYS A 4 -3.07 -43.79 29.55
C CYS A 4 -1.95 -42.96 30.16
N TYR A 5 -2.14 -42.49 31.40
CA TYR A 5 -1.21 -41.64 32.11
C TYR A 5 0.06 -42.39 32.58
N GLU A 6 0.06 -43.70 32.62
CA GLU A 6 1.24 -44.48 33.02
C GLU A 6 2.14 -44.89 31.86
N CYS A 7 1.56 -45.32 30.72
CA CYS A 7 2.35 -45.87 29.60
C CYS A 7 2.17 -45.14 28.29
N GLY A 8 1.35 -44.06 28.24
CA GLY A 8 1.07 -43.30 27.03
C GLY A 8 0.22 -43.99 25.97
N TYR A 9 -0.31 -45.19 26.25
CA TYR A 9 -1.15 -45.91 25.29
C TYR A 9 -2.38 -45.13 24.92
N LYS A 10 -2.70 -45.04 23.65
CA LYS A 10 -3.86 -44.33 23.12
C LYS A 10 -5.14 -45.10 23.42
N LEU A 11 -6.06 -44.49 24.16
CA LEU A 11 -7.33 -45.10 24.56
C LEU A 11 -8.39 -44.84 23.47
N GLU A 12 -9.09 -45.95 23.05
CA GLU A 12 -10.09 -45.88 21.96
C GLU A 12 -11.52 -45.66 22.46
N GLY A 13 -11.76 -45.61 23.78
CA GLY A 13 -13.10 -45.45 24.31
C GLY A 13 -13.21 -45.08 25.78
N PHE A 14 -14.23 -45.69 26.51
CA PHE A 14 -14.46 -45.51 27.94
C PHE A 14 -13.85 -46.67 28.74
N GLU A 15 -12.62 -47.00 28.45
CA GLU A 15 -11.88 -48.09 29.11
C GLU A 15 -11.70 -47.73 30.58
N LYS A 16 -11.91 -48.74 31.48
CA LYS A 16 -11.75 -48.60 32.94
C LYS A 16 -10.33 -48.94 33.36
N VAL A 17 -9.65 -49.72 32.59
CA VAL A 17 -8.28 -50.22 32.81
C VAL A 17 -7.53 -50.10 31.51
N CYS A 18 -6.29 -49.65 31.53
CA CYS A 18 -5.43 -49.57 30.33
C CYS A 18 -5.17 -51.00 29.83
N PRO A 19 -5.45 -51.29 28.53
CA PRO A 19 -5.22 -52.64 27.98
C PRO A 19 -3.74 -53.00 27.88
N GLU A 20 -2.83 -52.01 27.87
CA GLU A 20 -1.40 -52.23 27.70
C GLU A 20 -0.69 -52.50 29.04
N CYS A 21 -0.94 -51.68 30.08
CA CYS A 21 -0.21 -51.75 31.36
C CYS A 21 -1.07 -52.13 32.54
N GLY A 22 -2.39 -52.34 32.36
CA GLY A 22 -3.30 -52.75 33.44
C GLY A 22 -3.68 -51.65 34.44
N THR A 23 -3.30 -50.39 34.21
CA THR A 23 -3.57 -49.29 35.13
C THR A 23 -5.05 -48.97 35.24
N ASP A 24 -5.59 -48.84 36.44
CA ASP A 24 -6.97 -48.38 36.69
C ASP A 24 -7.10 -46.86 36.37
N LEU A 25 -7.79 -46.57 35.27
CA LEU A 25 -8.00 -45.23 34.75
C LEU A 25 -9.06 -44.42 35.52
N LYS A 26 -9.71 -45.01 36.52
CA LYS A 26 -10.72 -44.35 37.32
C LYS A 26 -10.22 -43.87 38.70
N ASN A 27 -8.98 -44.18 39.06
CA ASN A 27 -8.47 -43.78 40.37
C ASN A 27 -8.01 -42.32 40.37
N PRO A 28 -8.68 -41.40 41.05
CA PRO A 28 -8.36 -39.96 41.06
C PRO A 28 -6.95 -39.65 41.65
N LYS A 29 -6.38 -40.54 42.51
CA LYS A 29 -5.03 -40.36 43.04
C LYS A 29 -3.94 -40.46 41.95
N ASN A 30 -4.21 -41.19 40.90
CA ASN A 30 -3.27 -41.34 39.78
C ASN A 30 -3.32 -40.15 38.82
N THR A 31 -4.43 -39.39 38.77
CA THR A 31 -4.53 -38.20 37.93
C THR A 31 -3.76 -37.01 38.49
N GLU A 32 -3.66 -36.83 39.80
CA GLU A 32 -2.82 -35.78 40.41
C GLU A 32 -1.34 -36.02 40.14
N TYR A 33 -0.87 -37.27 40.31
CA TYR A 33 0.53 -37.63 40.06
C TYR A 33 0.90 -37.47 38.56
N PHE A 34 0.00 -37.77 37.66
CA PHE A 34 0.20 -37.60 36.22
C PHE A 34 0.26 -36.14 35.81
N VAL A 35 -0.59 -35.28 36.35
CA VAL A 35 -0.60 -33.84 36.11
C VAL A 35 0.70 -33.20 36.65
N GLU A 36 1.14 -33.60 37.83
CA GLU A 36 2.40 -33.16 38.43
C GLU A 36 3.62 -33.61 37.59
N SER A 37 3.62 -34.85 37.10
CA SER A 37 4.70 -35.38 36.26
C SER A 37 4.79 -34.64 34.91
N ILE A 38 3.66 -34.38 34.25
CA ILE A 38 3.64 -33.61 33.00
C ILE A 38 4.07 -32.16 33.25
N PHE A 39 3.63 -31.57 34.34
CA PHE A 39 3.97 -30.19 34.69
C PHE A 39 5.46 -30.04 34.99
N ASN A 40 6.05 -30.98 35.73
CA ASN A 40 7.49 -31.01 35.99
C ASN A 40 8.30 -31.24 34.71
N GLN A 41 7.88 -32.15 33.85
CA GLN A 41 8.52 -32.36 32.54
C GLN A 41 8.44 -31.09 31.68
N PHE A 42 7.29 -30.42 31.65
CA PHE A 42 7.15 -29.15 30.93
C PHE A 42 8.07 -28.04 31.48
N LEU A 43 8.24 -27.98 32.80
CA LEU A 43 9.18 -27.02 33.41
C LEU A 43 10.63 -27.35 33.04
N GLU A 44 11.03 -28.63 33.04
CA GLU A 44 12.35 -29.05 32.59
C GLU A 44 12.58 -28.73 31.11
N ASP A 45 11.61 -29.00 30.24
CA ASP A 45 11.68 -28.66 28.82
C ASP A 45 11.80 -27.15 28.61
N MET A 46 11.06 -26.34 29.38
CA MET A 46 11.15 -24.87 29.34
C MET A 46 12.51 -24.35 29.80
N ASP A 47 13.10 -24.92 30.86
CA ASP A 47 14.42 -24.56 31.31
C ASP A 47 15.51 -24.97 30.29
N GLN A 48 15.33 -26.10 29.63
CA GLN A 48 16.23 -26.53 28.57
C GLN A 48 16.15 -25.64 27.34
N ILE A 49 14.92 -25.21 26.94
CA ILE A 49 14.72 -24.24 25.87
C ILE A 49 15.36 -22.89 26.23
N LYS A 50 15.18 -22.44 27.47
CA LYS A 50 15.78 -21.19 27.97
C LYS A 50 17.30 -21.24 27.94
N ASN A 51 17.89 -22.33 28.41
CA ASN A 51 19.34 -22.49 28.44
C ASN A 51 19.93 -22.59 27.03
N ASN A 52 19.27 -23.33 26.11
CA ASN A 52 19.68 -23.38 24.71
C ASN A 52 19.56 -22.00 24.02
N ALA A 53 18.52 -21.22 24.38
CA ALA A 53 18.37 -19.86 23.86
C ALA A 53 19.47 -18.92 24.41
N LEU A 54 19.86 -19.06 25.68
CA LEU A 54 20.97 -18.32 26.27
C LEU A 54 22.30 -18.69 25.64
N ASP A 55 22.59 -20.00 25.47
CA ASP A 55 23.78 -20.48 24.79
C ASP A 55 23.85 -19.99 23.33
N MET A 56 22.73 -19.95 22.62
CA MET A 56 22.66 -19.37 21.28
C MET A 56 22.88 -17.85 21.26
N LEU A 57 22.52 -17.14 22.33
CA LEU A 57 22.79 -15.69 22.45
C LEU A 57 24.26 -15.42 22.78
N ASP A 58 24.92 -16.28 23.53
CA ASP A 58 26.34 -16.17 23.82
C ASP A 58 27.22 -16.51 22.59
N GLU A 59 26.70 -17.32 21.65
CA GLU A 59 27.35 -17.62 20.37
C GLU A 59 27.14 -16.56 19.30
N ILE A 60 26.19 -15.63 19.49
CA ILE A 60 25.92 -14.52 18.55
C ILE A 60 26.91 -13.39 18.86
N ASP A 61 27.88 -13.21 18.00
CA ASP A 61 28.66 -11.98 18.00
C ASP A 61 27.75 -10.82 17.64
N ILE A 62 27.42 -9.99 18.63
CA ILE A 62 26.49 -8.87 18.50
C ILE A 62 27.02 -7.87 17.44
N GLU A 63 28.33 -7.69 17.30
CA GLU A 63 28.92 -6.83 16.29
C GLU A 63 28.70 -7.40 14.88
N ASP A 64 28.89 -8.69 14.68
CA ASP A 64 28.58 -9.37 13.41
C ASP A 64 27.08 -9.35 13.08
N ALA A 65 26.22 -9.53 14.09
CA ALA A 65 24.77 -9.45 13.90
C ALA A 65 24.30 -8.04 13.53
N ILE A 66 24.89 -6.99 14.12
CA ILE A 66 24.61 -5.59 13.76
C ILE A 66 25.12 -5.29 12.34
N ASP A 67 26.29 -5.79 11.98
CA ASP A 67 26.88 -5.60 10.65
C ASP A 67 26.06 -6.31 9.57
N ASP A 68 25.60 -7.53 9.82
CA ASP A 68 24.71 -8.27 8.92
C ASP A 68 23.32 -7.64 8.81
N PHE A 69 22.76 -7.12 9.91
CA PHE A 69 21.52 -6.34 9.89
C PHE A 69 21.70 -5.06 9.07
N SER A 70 22.81 -4.33 9.27
CA SER A 70 23.15 -3.13 8.51
C SER A 70 23.31 -3.43 7.01
N LYS A 71 24.02 -4.50 6.64
CA LYS A 71 24.20 -4.94 5.25
C LYS A 71 22.86 -5.38 4.61
N ASN A 72 22.04 -6.12 5.37
CA ASN A 72 20.74 -6.58 4.89
C ASN A 72 19.74 -5.42 4.75
N SER A 73 19.77 -4.44 5.65
CA SER A 73 18.98 -3.21 5.56
C SER A 73 19.36 -2.38 4.34
N LYS A 74 20.66 -2.17 4.08
CA LYS A 74 21.16 -1.50 2.86
C LYS A 74 20.76 -2.26 1.59
N LYS A 75 20.79 -3.60 1.60
CA LYS A 75 20.37 -4.43 0.47
C LYS A 75 18.85 -4.40 0.26
N ALA A 76 18.06 -4.26 1.34
CA ALA A 76 16.62 -4.06 1.25
C ALA A 76 16.29 -2.69 0.64
N LEU A 77 16.91 -1.62 1.14
CA LEU A 77 16.76 -0.25 0.62
C LEU A 77 17.12 -0.15 -0.87
N ASN A 78 18.22 -0.83 -1.28
CA ASN A 78 18.60 -0.89 -2.70
C ASN A 78 17.57 -1.66 -3.56
N ARG A 79 16.85 -2.64 -3.01
CA ARG A 79 15.79 -3.36 -3.74
C ARG A 79 14.55 -2.52 -3.94
N ASP A 80 14.17 -1.72 -2.95
CA ASP A 80 13.07 -0.77 -3.08
C ASP A 80 13.35 0.20 -4.23
N MET A 81 14.50 0.86 -4.21
CA MET A 81 14.93 1.77 -5.28
C MET A 81 15.00 1.10 -6.65
N ASP A 82 15.35 -0.20 -6.75
CA ASP A 82 15.33 -0.93 -8.01
C ASP A 82 13.89 -1.10 -8.53
N TYR A 83 12.93 -1.47 -7.66
CA TYR A 83 11.52 -1.58 -8.06
C TYR A 83 10.96 -0.23 -8.52
N ILE A 84 11.23 0.87 -7.80
CA ILE A 84 10.81 2.22 -8.16
C ILE A 84 11.39 2.66 -9.51
N ASN A 85 12.68 2.50 -9.70
CA ASN A 85 13.34 2.84 -10.96
C ASN A 85 12.80 2.04 -12.17
N ARG A 86 12.45 0.79 -11.95
CA ARG A 86 11.82 -0.06 -12.97
C ARG A 86 10.38 0.36 -13.23
N ALA A 87 9.62 0.71 -12.20
CA ALA A 87 8.25 1.20 -12.32
C ALA A 87 8.23 2.51 -13.13
N ARG A 88 9.10 3.49 -12.79
CA ARG A 88 9.22 4.76 -13.48
C ARG A 88 9.54 4.55 -14.97
N ARG A 89 10.54 3.73 -15.28
CA ARG A 89 10.89 3.41 -16.68
C ARG A 89 9.76 2.74 -17.46
N LYS A 90 8.98 1.88 -16.79
CA LYS A 90 7.82 1.22 -17.41
C LYS A 90 6.69 2.20 -17.70
N LEU A 91 6.40 3.07 -16.75
CA LEU A 91 5.36 4.09 -16.91
C LEU A 91 5.67 5.06 -18.07
N GLU A 92 6.96 5.42 -18.25
CA GLU A 92 7.40 6.35 -19.29
C GLU A 92 7.51 5.72 -20.68
N LYS A 93 7.90 4.45 -20.78
CA LYS A 93 8.32 3.86 -22.06
C LYS A 93 7.38 2.82 -22.65
N SER A 94 6.64 2.10 -21.86
CA SER A 94 5.94 0.89 -22.36
C SER A 94 4.43 0.89 -22.21
N GLY A 95 3.83 1.79 -21.42
CA GLY A 95 2.40 1.75 -21.13
C GLY A 95 1.93 0.46 -20.44
N ASP A 96 2.85 -0.32 -19.85
CA ASP A 96 2.55 -1.54 -19.10
C ASP A 96 2.18 -1.16 -17.66
N ASP A 97 1.05 -0.48 -17.52
CA ASP A 97 0.59 0.08 -16.24
C ASP A 97 0.31 -1.00 -15.21
N GLN A 98 -0.13 -2.18 -15.63
CA GLN A 98 -0.31 -3.34 -14.73
C GLN A 98 1.02 -3.76 -14.10
N ARG A 99 2.09 -3.75 -14.88
CA ARG A 99 3.43 -4.05 -14.38
C ARG A 99 3.96 -2.97 -13.45
N VAL A 100 3.61 -1.70 -13.70
CA VAL A 100 3.93 -0.58 -12.80
C VAL A 100 3.28 -0.81 -11.43
N VAL A 101 1.98 -1.10 -11.39
CA VAL A 101 1.26 -1.41 -10.14
C VAL A 101 1.92 -2.58 -9.39
N TYR A 102 2.28 -3.65 -10.10
CA TYR A 102 2.98 -4.79 -9.49
C TYR A 102 4.33 -4.37 -8.87
N LEU A 103 5.14 -3.57 -9.57
CA LEU A 103 6.45 -3.13 -9.10
C LEU A 103 6.33 -2.20 -7.89
N CYS A 104 5.36 -1.27 -7.91
CA CYS A 104 5.07 -0.40 -6.78
C CYS A 104 4.64 -1.20 -5.55
N ASN A 105 3.77 -2.20 -5.70
CA ASN A 105 3.40 -3.08 -4.60
C ASN A 105 4.62 -3.83 -4.02
N LYS A 106 5.59 -4.23 -4.87
CA LYS A 106 6.84 -4.84 -4.40
C LYS A 106 7.74 -3.85 -3.66
N ALA A 107 7.79 -2.60 -4.08
CA ALA A 107 8.50 -1.55 -3.37
C ALA A 107 7.87 -1.29 -1.99
N LEU A 108 6.53 -1.18 -1.92
CA LEU A 108 5.79 -0.97 -0.67
C LEU A 108 5.87 -2.14 0.32
N LEU A 109 6.14 -3.36 -0.15
CA LEU A 109 6.46 -4.49 0.75
C LEU A 109 7.85 -4.37 1.39
N VAL A 110 8.75 -3.58 0.81
CA VAL A 110 10.10 -3.34 1.34
C VAL A 110 10.12 -2.08 2.19
N ASP A 111 9.47 -1.02 1.72
CA ASP A 111 9.32 0.28 2.39
C ASP A 111 7.89 0.79 2.22
N GLU A 112 7.07 0.62 3.23
CA GLU A 112 5.66 1.06 3.25
C GLU A 112 5.50 2.59 3.30
N LEU A 113 6.56 3.32 3.65
CA LEU A 113 6.56 4.79 3.71
C LEU A 113 7.12 5.43 2.44
N ASN A 114 7.27 4.68 1.36
CA ASN A 114 7.75 5.20 0.09
C ASN A 114 6.66 5.96 -0.66
N TRP A 115 6.65 7.30 -0.49
CA TRP A 115 5.67 8.17 -1.16
C TRP A 115 5.69 8.07 -2.68
N GLU A 116 6.87 7.82 -3.28
CA GLU A 116 7.00 7.71 -4.74
C GLU A 116 6.36 6.44 -5.29
N ALA A 117 6.40 5.33 -4.53
CA ALA A 117 5.71 4.10 -4.89
C ALA A 117 4.20 4.32 -4.98
N TYR A 118 3.62 4.99 -4.00
CA TYR A 118 2.20 5.38 -4.01
C TYR A 118 1.87 6.31 -5.20
N TYR A 119 2.71 7.31 -5.44
CA TYR A 119 2.53 8.24 -6.55
C TYR A 119 2.55 7.55 -7.93
N LEU A 120 3.56 6.72 -8.20
CA LEU A 120 3.65 5.98 -9.47
C LEU A 120 2.52 4.98 -9.64
N LYS A 121 2.11 4.32 -8.56
CA LYS A 121 0.96 3.41 -8.53
C LYS A 121 -0.34 4.15 -8.88
N GLY A 122 -0.58 5.30 -8.26
CA GLY A 122 -1.75 6.13 -8.56
C GLY A 122 -1.79 6.56 -10.03
N ARG A 123 -0.67 6.99 -10.60
CA ARG A 123 -0.57 7.33 -12.04
C ARG A 123 -0.91 6.15 -12.95
N ALA A 124 -0.39 4.97 -12.65
CA ALA A 124 -0.68 3.76 -13.42
C ALA A 124 -2.15 3.35 -13.31
N LEU A 125 -2.75 3.49 -12.13
CA LEU A 125 -4.17 3.21 -11.91
C LEU A 125 -5.08 4.15 -12.70
N ILE A 126 -4.72 5.43 -12.87
CA ILE A 126 -5.44 6.36 -13.76
C ILE A 126 -5.44 5.83 -15.20
N ASN A 127 -4.28 5.40 -15.71
CA ASN A 127 -4.17 4.87 -17.06
C ASN A 127 -5.00 3.58 -17.24
N LEU A 128 -5.16 2.79 -16.17
CA LEU A 128 -6.01 1.59 -16.14
C LEU A 128 -7.50 1.89 -15.94
N GLY A 129 -7.91 3.15 -15.78
CA GLY A 129 -9.28 3.55 -15.53
C GLY A 129 -9.77 3.27 -14.10
N ARG A 130 -8.90 2.94 -13.16
CA ARG A 130 -9.20 2.62 -11.76
C ARG A 130 -9.09 3.89 -10.90
N TYR A 131 -10.00 4.84 -11.14
CA TYR A 131 -9.86 6.21 -10.63
C TYR A 131 -9.99 6.31 -9.11
N ASP A 132 -10.88 5.56 -8.47
CA ASP A 132 -11.04 5.58 -7.01
C ASP A 132 -9.77 5.11 -6.31
N GLU A 133 -9.26 3.97 -6.74
CA GLU A 133 -8.01 3.43 -6.21
C GLU A 133 -6.81 4.35 -6.47
N ALA A 134 -6.80 5.01 -7.64
CA ALA A 134 -5.76 5.98 -7.96
C ALA A 134 -5.78 7.18 -7.00
N ILE A 135 -6.95 7.69 -6.68
CA ILE A 135 -7.12 8.79 -5.73
C ILE A 135 -6.61 8.38 -4.34
N ASP A 136 -7.00 7.19 -3.86
CA ASP A 136 -6.56 6.67 -2.56
C ASP A 136 -5.02 6.56 -2.49
N GLU A 137 -4.38 6.00 -3.52
CA GLU A 137 -2.92 5.88 -3.56
C GLU A 137 -2.22 7.25 -3.63
N LEU A 138 -2.77 8.20 -4.38
CA LEU A 138 -2.22 9.56 -4.45
C LEU A 138 -2.40 10.32 -3.13
N ILE A 139 -3.48 10.09 -2.39
CA ILE A 139 -3.68 10.63 -1.03
C ILE A 139 -2.63 10.04 -0.09
N ASN A 140 -2.37 8.72 -0.14
CA ASN A 140 -1.30 8.09 0.64
C ASN A 140 0.07 8.70 0.32
N SER A 141 0.34 8.97 -0.97
CA SER A 141 1.55 9.68 -1.38
C SER A 141 1.66 11.08 -0.76
N LEU A 142 0.56 11.84 -0.74
CA LEU A 142 0.51 13.18 -0.16
C LEU A 142 0.62 13.16 1.37
N ALA A 143 0.11 12.14 2.05
CA ALA A 143 0.28 11.99 3.49
C ALA A 143 1.75 11.84 3.90
N LEU A 144 2.59 11.31 3.00
CA LEU A 144 4.03 11.14 3.20
C LEU A 144 4.86 12.29 2.62
N ASN A 145 4.35 12.98 1.61
CA ASN A 145 4.99 14.13 0.97
C ASN A 145 3.94 15.17 0.58
N GLU A 146 3.59 16.02 1.54
CA GLU A 146 2.54 17.05 1.39
C GLU A 146 2.84 18.10 0.32
N GLU A 147 4.12 18.34 0.02
CA GLU A 147 4.55 19.35 -0.95
C GLU A 147 4.44 18.88 -2.40
N ASN A 148 4.05 17.62 -2.65
CA ASN A 148 3.95 17.08 -4.00
C ASN A 148 2.72 17.61 -4.74
N ILE A 149 2.84 18.81 -5.33
CA ILE A 149 1.79 19.43 -6.14
C ILE A 149 1.36 18.53 -7.29
N THR A 150 2.30 17.83 -7.92
CA THR A 150 2.01 16.93 -9.04
C THR A 150 1.08 15.77 -8.64
N ALA A 151 1.19 15.27 -7.41
CA ALA A 151 0.22 14.27 -6.92
C ALA A 151 -1.20 14.85 -6.83
N ARG A 152 -1.34 16.12 -6.39
CA ARG A 152 -2.64 16.82 -6.39
C ARG A 152 -3.20 17.00 -7.81
N GLU A 153 -2.35 17.32 -8.78
CA GLU A 153 -2.75 17.43 -10.19
C GLU A 153 -3.30 16.10 -10.73
N TYR A 154 -2.68 14.98 -10.37
CA TYR A 154 -3.19 13.66 -10.75
C TYR A 154 -4.49 13.29 -10.01
N ILE A 155 -4.70 13.74 -8.77
CA ILE A 155 -5.99 13.58 -8.08
C ILE A 155 -7.08 14.36 -8.83
N ALA A 156 -6.83 15.63 -9.18
CA ALA A 156 -7.78 16.43 -9.95
C ALA A 156 -8.11 15.77 -11.29
N LYS A 157 -7.10 15.26 -12.00
CA LYS A 157 -7.27 14.52 -13.26
C LYS A 157 -8.09 13.24 -13.06
N ALA A 158 -7.82 12.46 -12.02
CA ALA A 158 -8.56 11.23 -11.72
C ALA A 158 -10.03 11.52 -11.40
N ALA A 159 -10.29 12.54 -10.57
CA ALA A 159 -11.64 13.00 -10.23
C ALA A 159 -12.41 13.46 -11.48
N TYR A 160 -11.77 14.24 -12.36
CA TYR A 160 -12.36 14.65 -13.63
C TYR A 160 -12.70 13.44 -14.52
N LEU A 161 -11.78 12.52 -14.69
CA LEU A 161 -11.98 11.32 -15.52
C LEU A 161 -13.03 10.36 -14.94
N LYS A 162 -13.18 10.34 -13.62
CA LYS A 162 -14.25 9.62 -12.92
C LYS A 162 -15.64 10.27 -13.14
N GLY A 163 -15.67 11.57 -13.47
CA GLY A 163 -16.88 12.38 -13.58
C GLY A 163 -17.27 13.08 -12.28
N ASP A 164 -16.43 13.05 -11.25
CA ASP A 164 -16.62 13.79 -10.00
C ASP A 164 -16.13 15.24 -10.20
N LEU A 165 -16.92 16.01 -10.94
CA LEU A 165 -16.55 17.36 -11.39
C LEU A 165 -16.40 18.34 -10.22
N ASP A 166 -17.24 18.20 -9.19
CA ASP A 166 -17.19 19.04 -8.00
C ASP A 166 -15.90 18.80 -7.19
N TYR A 167 -15.51 17.56 -7.04
CA TYR A 167 -14.26 17.21 -6.36
C TYR A 167 -13.04 17.67 -7.17
N ALA A 168 -13.07 17.49 -8.49
CA ALA A 168 -12.02 17.99 -9.37
C ALA A 168 -11.80 19.51 -9.22
N ILE A 169 -12.89 20.32 -9.19
CA ILE A 169 -12.81 21.77 -8.96
C ILE A 169 -12.16 22.07 -7.61
N LYS A 170 -12.62 21.43 -6.52
CA LYS A 170 -12.08 21.66 -5.16
C LYS A 170 -10.59 21.35 -5.09
N VAL A 171 -10.14 20.27 -5.73
CA VAL A 171 -8.73 19.92 -5.78
C VAL A 171 -7.94 20.94 -6.59
N CYS A 172 -8.44 21.38 -7.75
CA CYS A 172 -7.82 22.45 -8.55
C CYS A 172 -7.70 23.77 -7.77
N ASP A 173 -8.73 24.13 -7.01
CA ASP A 173 -8.69 25.33 -6.16
C ASP A 173 -7.64 25.22 -5.08
N SER A 174 -7.47 24.04 -4.47
CA SER A 174 -6.42 23.79 -3.50
C SER A 174 -5.02 23.89 -4.11
N ILE A 175 -4.84 23.45 -5.35
CA ILE A 175 -3.58 23.63 -6.10
C ILE A 175 -3.31 25.11 -6.35
N LEU A 176 -4.31 25.85 -6.84
CA LEU A 176 -4.17 27.28 -7.16
C LEU A 176 -3.96 28.16 -5.93
N ASN A 177 -4.31 27.72 -4.73
CA ASN A 177 -3.97 28.37 -3.48
C ASN A 177 -2.47 28.22 -3.13
N ILE A 178 -1.81 27.18 -3.64
CA ILE A 178 -0.38 26.94 -3.43
C ILE A 178 0.45 27.54 -4.57
N ASP A 179 0.01 27.34 -5.81
CA ASP A 179 0.63 27.83 -7.05
C ASP A 179 -0.45 28.49 -7.91
N ASP A 180 -0.55 29.81 -7.83
CA ASP A 180 -1.57 30.63 -8.51
C ASP A 180 -1.42 30.66 -10.04
N LYS A 181 -0.33 30.06 -10.58
CA LYS A 181 -0.04 29.91 -12.01
C LYS A 181 0.05 28.47 -12.47
N ASN A 182 -0.58 27.56 -11.76
CA ASN A 182 -0.52 26.14 -12.14
C ASN A 182 -1.33 25.86 -13.43
N TYR A 183 -0.62 25.47 -14.47
CA TYR A 183 -1.19 25.18 -15.77
C TYR A 183 -2.19 24.02 -15.75
N GLU A 184 -1.83 22.91 -15.08
CA GLU A 184 -2.68 21.71 -15.03
C GLU A 184 -3.99 21.97 -14.29
N ALA A 185 -3.94 22.76 -13.21
CA ALA A 185 -5.15 23.14 -12.46
C ALA A 185 -6.09 24.01 -13.32
N PHE A 186 -5.58 25.02 -14.04
CA PHE A 186 -6.41 25.81 -14.93
C PHE A 186 -6.96 24.99 -16.10
N LYS A 187 -6.16 24.13 -16.70
CA LYS A 187 -6.61 23.21 -17.75
C LYS A 187 -7.70 22.27 -17.26
N CYS A 188 -7.54 21.69 -16.08
CA CYS A 188 -8.56 20.81 -15.50
C CYS A 188 -9.87 21.57 -15.25
N LYS A 189 -9.82 22.76 -14.63
CA LYS A 189 -11.03 23.60 -14.42
C LYS A 189 -11.69 23.95 -15.73
N ALA A 190 -10.94 24.32 -16.77
CA ALA A 190 -11.48 24.62 -18.08
C ALA A 190 -12.23 23.41 -18.68
N LEU A 191 -11.67 22.20 -18.57
CA LEU A 191 -12.32 20.98 -19.03
C LEU A 191 -13.60 20.67 -18.25
N VAL A 192 -13.57 20.85 -16.92
CA VAL A 192 -14.75 20.66 -16.06
C VAL A 192 -15.87 21.59 -16.46
N TYR A 193 -15.61 22.90 -16.60
CA TYR A 193 -16.63 23.87 -16.99
C TYR A 193 -17.11 23.65 -18.41
N PHE A 194 -16.25 23.18 -19.32
CA PHE A 194 -16.66 22.76 -20.66
C PHE A 194 -17.69 21.62 -20.62
N ASP A 195 -17.44 20.60 -19.82
CA ASP A 195 -18.34 19.44 -19.69
C ASP A 195 -19.67 19.83 -18.96
N LEU A 196 -19.62 20.81 -18.05
CA LEU A 196 -20.81 21.46 -17.46
C LEU A 196 -21.56 22.39 -18.42
N LYS A 197 -21.01 22.62 -19.62
CA LYS A 197 -21.54 23.55 -20.64
C LYS A 197 -21.55 25.03 -20.21
N ASP A 198 -20.78 25.38 -19.18
CA ASP A 198 -20.49 26.75 -18.81
C ASP A 198 -19.31 27.23 -19.66
N TYR A 199 -19.61 27.60 -20.89
CA TYR A 199 -18.59 27.98 -21.87
C TYR A 199 -17.90 29.30 -21.51
N PHE A 200 -18.56 30.17 -20.73
CA PHE A 200 -17.97 31.41 -20.26
C PHE A 200 -16.84 31.16 -19.26
N GLU A 201 -17.08 30.39 -18.20
CA GLU A 201 -16.03 30.03 -17.26
C GLU A 201 -14.97 29.12 -17.92
N ALA A 202 -15.38 28.24 -18.84
CA ALA A 202 -14.43 27.41 -19.58
C ALA A 202 -13.45 28.28 -20.39
N ASP A 203 -13.94 29.27 -21.17
CA ASP A 203 -13.07 30.18 -21.95
C ASP A 203 -12.12 30.95 -21.04
N LYS A 204 -12.60 31.44 -19.92
CA LYS A 204 -11.78 32.15 -18.92
C LYS A 204 -10.63 31.31 -18.40
N PHE A 205 -10.87 30.04 -18.08
CA PHE A 205 -9.83 29.15 -17.57
C PHE A 205 -8.90 28.63 -18.68
N PHE A 206 -9.40 28.39 -19.89
CA PHE A 206 -8.54 28.11 -21.05
C PHE A 206 -7.61 29.29 -21.34
N ASN A 207 -8.09 30.53 -21.27
CA ASN A 207 -7.25 31.72 -21.42
C ASN A 207 -6.14 31.77 -20.36
N LYS A 208 -6.46 31.50 -19.09
CA LYS A 208 -5.47 31.47 -18.01
C LYS A 208 -4.42 30.41 -18.26
N ALA A 209 -4.81 29.20 -18.66
CA ALA A 209 -3.89 28.12 -19.00
C ALA A 209 -2.99 28.54 -20.19
N ASN A 210 -3.58 29.07 -21.25
CA ASN A 210 -2.84 29.50 -22.46
C ASN A 210 -1.83 30.61 -22.19
N ASN A 211 -2.08 31.49 -21.21
CA ASN A 211 -1.15 32.53 -20.81
C ASN A 211 0.11 31.98 -20.11
N ILE A 212 0.02 30.79 -19.56
CA ILE A 212 1.16 30.09 -18.92
C ILE A 212 1.91 29.24 -19.94
N SER A 213 1.17 28.44 -20.69
CA SER A 213 1.71 27.59 -21.75
C SER A 213 0.68 27.44 -22.87
N PRO A 214 1.06 27.58 -24.15
CA PRO A 214 0.12 27.47 -25.26
C PRO A 214 -0.64 26.15 -25.26
N VAL A 215 -1.96 26.24 -25.23
CA VAL A 215 -2.82 25.06 -25.37
C VAL A 215 -2.82 24.57 -26.81
N SER A 216 -2.82 23.25 -27.01
CA SER A 216 -2.75 22.61 -28.32
C SER A 216 -3.60 21.35 -28.40
N GLY A 217 -3.73 20.80 -29.61
CA GLY A 217 -4.49 19.58 -29.86
C GLY A 217 -5.93 19.70 -29.37
N TYR A 218 -6.50 18.61 -28.87
CA TYR A 218 -7.91 18.54 -28.50
C TYR A 218 -8.33 19.57 -27.42
N ILE A 219 -7.40 20.06 -26.60
CA ILE A 219 -7.68 21.13 -25.63
C ILE A 219 -8.00 22.43 -26.35
N LYS A 220 -7.24 22.74 -27.40
CA LYS A 220 -7.49 23.91 -28.23
C LYS A 220 -8.81 23.80 -28.97
N ASP A 221 -9.14 22.62 -29.49
CA ASP A 221 -10.41 22.40 -30.21
C ASP A 221 -11.60 22.64 -29.28
N LYS A 222 -11.54 22.17 -28.03
CA LYS A 222 -12.58 22.47 -27.02
C LYS A 222 -12.66 23.97 -26.73
N TRP A 223 -11.53 24.64 -26.61
CA TRP A 223 -11.50 26.08 -26.37
C TRP A 223 -12.08 26.87 -27.53
N ASP A 224 -11.72 26.55 -28.78
CA ASP A 224 -12.27 27.19 -29.98
C ASP A 224 -13.78 26.96 -30.06
N PHE A 225 -14.27 25.77 -29.70
CA PHE A 225 -15.72 25.50 -29.58
C PHE A 225 -16.43 26.40 -28.55
N CYS A 226 -15.80 26.61 -27.37
CA CYS A 226 -16.39 27.56 -26.40
C CYS A 226 -16.55 28.95 -26.99
N ARG A 227 -15.55 29.45 -27.71
CA ARG A 227 -15.58 30.77 -28.34
C ARG A 227 -16.60 30.90 -29.45
N GLU A 228 -16.87 29.82 -30.16
CA GLU A 228 -17.98 29.79 -31.15
C GLU A 228 -19.31 29.90 -30.47
N LYS A 229 -19.54 29.13 -29.41
CA LYS A 229 -20.79 29.17 -28.63
C LYS A 229 -21.08 30.53 -28.01
N LEU A 230 -20.06 31.19 -27.47
CA LEU A 230 -20.17 32.53 -26.88
C LEU A 230 -20.44 33.63 -27.92
N LYS A 231 -20.30 33.37 -29.23
CA LYS A 231 -20.67 34.31 -30.30
C LYS A 231 -22.10 34.11 -30.79
N GLU A 232 -22.67 32.94 -30.53
CA GLU A 232 -24.07 32.60 -30.91
C GLU A 232 -25.06 33.11 -29.88
N GLU A 233 -24.64 33.45 -28.65
CA GLU A 233 -25.45 34.08 -27.59
C GLU A 233 -25.41 35.63 -27.68
#